data_5880efa227689c341c1841bace47e5ae
#
_entry.id   5880efa227689c341c1841bace47e5ae
#
_cell.length_a   1.000
_cell.length_b   1.000
_cell.length_c   1.000
_cell.angle_alpha   90.00
_cell.angle_beta   90.00
_cell.angle_gamma   90.00
#
_symmetry.space_group_name_H-M   'P 1'
#
loop_
_entity.id
_entity.type
_entity.pdbx_description
1 polymer ?
#
loop_
_entity_poly.entity_id
_entity_poly.type
_entity_poly.pdbx_seq_one_letter_code
_entity_poly.pdbx_strand_id
1 'polypeptide(L)'
;MNVIIFHDYGKINPRFQSITMKNTLRKWTVIDCLEGTNHSMLSAAIYLDYFYEKIQESPLSKDEKNIIHVFMLANAYVITRHHGNLSGFEAFLEEFQQNQQLADIFSCMNQGVFAEVYHGPFCK
;
A
#
# COMPACT_ATOMS: atom_id res chain seq x y z
N MET A 1 -7.30 4.28 14.09
CA MET A 1 -6.53 5.53 13.80
C MET A 1 -5.56 5.37 12.63
N ASN A 2 -4.83 4.29 12.56
CA ASN A 2 -3.84 4.07 11.49
C ASN A 2 -4.43 4.02 10.07
N VAL A 3 -5.63 3.50 9.89
CA VAL A 3 -6.35 3.49 8.59
C VAL A 3 -6.53 4.91 8.06
N ILE A 4 -6.90 5.85 8.94
CA ILE A 4 -7.11 7.26 8.56
C ILE A 4 -5.80 7.89 8.06
N ILE A 5 -4.68 7.56 8.66
CA ILE A 5 -3.37 8.09 8.24
C ILE A 5 -2.94 7.49 6.90
N PHE A 6 -3.12 6.19 6.72
CA PHE A 6 -2.59 5.48 5.56
C PHE A 6 -3.50 5.47 4.33
N HIS A 7 -4.81 5.79 4.45
CA HIS A 7 -5.75 5.64 3.33
C HIS A 7 -5.34 6.41 2.06
N ASP A 8 -4.68 7.52 2.22
CA ASP A 8 -4.23 8.38 1.13
C ASP A 8 -2.70 8.37 0.89
N TYR A 9 -1.97 7.52 1.61
CA TYR A 9 -0.50 7.51 1.50
C TYR A 9 -0.02 7.14 0.08
N GLY A 10 -0.78 6.33 -0.64
CA GLY A 10 -0.49 5.97 -2.02
C GLY A 10 -0.57 7.13 -3.02
N LYS A 11 -1.03 8.32 -2.61
CA LYS A 11 -0.98 9.54 -3.43
C LYS A 11 0.45 10.01 -3.74
N ILE A 12 1.46 9.44 -3.09
CA ILE A 12 2.87 9.60 -3.48
C ILE A 12 3.19 9.00 -4.86
N ASN A 13 2.28 8.18 -5.43
CA ASN A 13 2.43 7.65 -6.78
C ASN A 13 2.75 8.78 -7.78
N PRO A 14 3.89 8.70 -8.52
CA PRO A 14 4.29 9.75 -9.46
C PRO A 14 3.24 10.04 -10.53
N ARG A 15 2.53 9.04 -11.03
CA ARG A 15 1.43 9.23 -11.99
C ARG A 15 0.25 9.98 -11.37
N PHE A 16 -0.11 9.65 -10.12
CA PHE A 16 -1.15 10.38 -9.40
C PHE A 16 -0.75 11.85 -9.22
N GLN A 17 0.48 12.12 -8.82
CA GLN A 17 0.97 13.48 -8.63
C GLN A 17 0.99 14.28 -9.95
N SER A 18 1.49 13.72 -11.03
CA SER A 18 1.64 14.43 -12.30
C SER A 18 0.31 14.59 -13.06
N ILE A 19 -0.52 13.55 -13.11
CA ILE A 19 -1.73 13.52 -13.94
C ILE A 19 -2.93 14.06 -13.16
N THR A 20 -3.18 13.53 -11.96
CA THR A 20 -4.37 13.87 -11.16
C THR A 20 -4.20 15.18 -10.42
N MET A 21 -3.08 15.34 -9.71
CA MET A 21 -2.80 16.54 -8.91
C MET A 21 -2.20 17.67 -9.74
N LYS A 22 -1.74 17.40 -10.96
CA LYS A 22 -1.03 18.38 -11.83
C LYS A 22 0.11 19.09 -11.08
N ASN A 23 0.81 18.33 -10.23
CA ASN A 23 1.88 18.84 -9.39
C ASN A 23 3.13 19.09 -10.24
N THR A 24 3.49 20.34 -10.43
CA THR A 24 4.66 20.78 -11.21
C THR A 24 5.84 21.19 -10.35
N LEU A 25 5.72 21.14 -9.04
CA LEU A 25 6.77 21.53 -8.10
C LEU A 25 8.02 20.64 -8.17
N ARG A 26 7.86 19.45 -8.74
CA ARG A 26 8.91 18.46 -8.89
C ARG A 26 8.78 17.76 -10.23
N LYS A 27 9.91 17.40 -10.84
CA LYS A 27 9.91 16.50 -11.98
C LYS A 27 9.70 15.07 -11.51
N TRP A 28 8.50 14.55 -11.75
CA TRP A 28 8.13 13.18 -11.39
C TRP A 28 8.69 12.19 -12.40
N THR A 29 9.48 11.24 -11.93
CA THR A 29 9.92 10.12 -12.76
C THR A 29 8.77 9.13 -12.88
N VAL A 30 8.32 8.87 -14.10
CA VAL A 30 7.32 7.84 -14.37
C VAL A 30 8.00 6.49 -14.17
N ILE A 31 7.42 5.68 -13.29
CA ILE A 31 7.85 4.31 -13.06
C ILE A 31 6.91 3.43 -13.87
N ASP A 32 7.45 2.72 -14.85
CA ASP A 32 6.65 1.96 -15.84
C ASP A 32 5.82 0.84 -15.22
N CYS A 33 6.23 0.32 -14.08
CA CYS A 33 5.52 -0.72 -13.35
C CYS A 33 4.30 -0.22 -12.55
N LEU A 34 4.11 1.08 -12.40
CA LEU A 34 2.91 1.66 -11.77
C LEU A 34 1.93 2.14 -12.83
N GLU A 35 1.13 1.23 -13.34
CA GLU A 35 0.05 1.58 -14.26
C GLU A 35 -1.08 2.32 -13.55
N GLY A 36 -1.56 3.39 -14.18
CA GLY A 36 -2.70 4.17 -13.70
C GLY A 36 -2.41 5.07 -12.50
N THR A 37 -3.48 5.65 -11.96
CA THR A 37 -3.48 6.62 -10.86
C THR A 37 -4.12 6.08 -9.58
N ASN A 38 -4.38 4.78 -9.50
CA ASN A 38 -4.98 4.17 -8.33
C ASN A 38 -4.01 4.22 -7.15
N HIS A 39 -4.34 5.01 -6.15
CA HIS A 39 -3.53 5.16 -4.94
C HIS A 39 -3.99 4.26 -3.78
N SER A 40 -5.21 3.73 -3.85
CA SER A 40 -5.80 2.96 -2.74
C SER A 40 -5.07 1.63 -2.51
N MET A 41 -4.75 0.91 -3.58
CA MET A 41 -3.99 -0.34 -3.49
C MET A 41 -2.56 -0.09 -2.99
N LEU A 42 -1.91 0.94 -3.49
CA LEU A 42 -0.59 1.35 -3.02
C LEU A 42 -0.62 1.75 -1.54
N SER A 43 -1.64 2.48 -1.12
CA SER A 43 -1.84 2.84 0.30
C SER A 43 -1.95 1.60 1.18
N ALA A 44 -2.73 0.60 0.75
CA ALA A 44 -2.87 -0.66 1.47
C ALA A 44 -1.56 -1.45 1.51
N ALA A 45 -0.82 -1.49 0.42
CA ALA A 45 0.49 -2.16 0.35
C ALA A 45 1.49 -1.53 1.33
N ILE A 46 1.59 -0.20 1.36
CA ILE A 46 2.44 0.53 2.30
C ILE A 46 2.01 0.28 3.76
N TYR A 47 0.71 0.29 4.02
CA TYR A 47 0.17 -0.02 5.34
C TYR A 47 0.58 -1.42 5.82
N LEU A 48 0.40 -2.44 4.98
CA LEU A 48 0.74 -3.83 5.31
C LEU A 48 2.25 -3.99 5.53
N ASP A 49 3.07 -3.41 4.67
CA ASP A 49 4.53 -3.46 4.79
C ASP A 49 5.01 -2.86 6.12
N TYR A 50 4.55 -1.67 6.44
CA TYR A 50 4.93 -0.95 7.65
C TYR A 50 4.56 -1.71 8.92
N PHE A 51 3.34 -2.22 9.02
CA PHE A 51 2.87 -2.91 10.22
C PHE A 51 3.34 -4.36 10.32
N TYR A 52 3.55 -5.04 9.19
CA TYR A 52 4.06 -6.41 9.21
C TYR A 52 5.41 -6.48 9.94
N GLU A 53 6.36 -5.63 9.59
CA GLU A 53 7.66 -5.58 10.26
C GLU A 53 7.51 -5.31 11.77
N LYS A 54 6.72 -4.31 12.13
CA LYS A 54 6.49 -3.98 13.54
C LYS A 54 5.87 -5.12 14.36
N ILE A 55 4.97 -5.89 13.76
CA ILE A 55 4.37 -7.04 14.43
C ILE A 55 5.39 -8.17 14.57
N GLN A 56 6.21 -8.41 13.54
CA GLN A 56 7.26 -9.44 13.60
C GLN A 56 8.27 -9.15 14.73
N GLU A 57 8.67 -7.91 14.90
CA GLU A 57 9.61 -7.45 15.94
C GLU A 57 8.99 -7.36 17.33
N SER A 58 7.67 -7.42 17.44
CA SER A 58 6.97 -7.32 18.73
C SER A 58 7.17 -8.56 19.60
N PRO A 59 7.11 -8.42 20.93
CA PRO A 59 7.24 -9.55 21.87
C PRO A 59 5.98 -10.43 21.98
N LEU A 60 5.04 -10.27 21.07
CA LEU A 60 3.78 -11.02 21.06
C LEU A 60 3.99 -12.48 20.70
N SER A 61 3.14 -13.36 21.26
CA SER A 61 3.09 -14.77 20.89
C SER A 61 2.64 -14.96 19.43
N LYS A 62 2.87 -16.16 18.90
CA LYS A 62 2.45 -16.49 17.54
C LYS A 62 0.93 -16.33 17.34
N ASP A 63 0.14 -16.72 18.32
CA ASP A 63 -1.33 -16.64 18.22
C ASP A 63 -1.81 -15.19 18.25
N GLU A 64 -1.23 -14.37 19.11
CA GLU A 64 -1.52 -12.93 19.13
C GLU A 64 -1.13 -12.25 17.81
N LYS A 65 0.04 -12.59 17.25
CA LYS A 65 0.46 -12.08 15.92
C LYS A 65 -0.52 -12.48 14.83
N ASN A 66 -1.01 -13.73 14.83
CA ASN A 66 -2.00 -14.18 13.85
C ASN A 66 -3.30 -13.39 13.95
N ILE A 67 -3.80 -13.12 15.14
CA ILE A 67 -4.99 -12.29 15.35
C ILE A 67 -4.78 -10.88 14.79
N ILE A 68 -3.65 -10.27 15.10
CA ILE A 68 -3.32 -8.93 14.61
C ILE A 68 -3.19 -8.91 13.08
N HIS A 69 -2.62 -9.94 12.46
CA HIS A 69 -2.56 -10.04 11.00
C HIS A 69 -3.95 -10.04 10.36
N VAL A 70 -4.94 -10.68 10.97
CA VAL A 70 -6.33 -10.63 10.48
C VAL A 70 -6.88 -9.21 10.53
N PHE A 71 -6.64 -8.47 11.62
CA PHE A 71 -7.01 -7.06 11.71
C PHE A 71 -6.29 -6.18 10.68
N MET A 72 -5.02 -6.46 10.41
CA MET A 72 -4.28 -5.75 9.36
C MET A 72 -4.92 -5.96 7.99
N LEU A 73 -5.29 -7.19 7.65
CA LEU A 73 -5.96 -7.49 6.38
C LEU A 73 -7.32 -6.78 6.27
N ALA A 74 -8.10 -6.74 7.36
CA ALA A 74 -9.35 -6.02 7.40
C ALA A 74 -9.14 -4.50 7.18
N ASN A 75 -8.14 -3.92 7.80
CA ASN A 75 -7.78 -2.52 7.61
C ASN A 75 -7.29 -2.24 6.18
N ALA A 76 -6.46 -3.12 5.61
CA ALA A 76 -6.01 -3.00 4.22
C ALA A 76 -7.20 -3.06 3.25
N TYR A 77 -8.17 -3.92 3.50
CA TYR A 77 -9.42 -3.98 2.75
C TYR A 77 -10.17 -2.64 2.79
N VAL A 78 -10.35 -2.06 3.96
CA VAL A 78 -10.99 -0.74 4.12
C VAL A 78 -10.21 0.33 3.33
N ILE A 79 -8.89 0.32 3.41
CA ILE A 79 -8.03 1.26 2.67
C ILE A 79 -8.22 1.10 1.15
N THR A 80 -8.26 -0.13 0.63
CA THR A 80 -8.44 -0.35 -0.81
C THR A 80 -9.81 0.08 -1.32
N ARG A 81 -10.82 0.07 -0.47
CA ARG A 81 -12.23 0.32 -0.83
C ARG A 81 -12.76 1.70 -0.41
N HIS A 82 -11.92 2.58 0.14
CA HIS A 82 -12.40 3.88 0.66
C HIS A 82 -12.99 4.82 -0.41
N HIS A 83 -12.72 4.57 -1.68
CA HIS A 83 -13.33 5.29 -2.82
C HIS A 83 -14.41 4.49 -3.55
N GLY A 84 -14.78 3.32 -3.09
CA GLY A 84 -15.69 2.43 -3.81
C GLY A 84 -16.63 1.63 -2.93
N ASN A 85 -17.37 0.73 -3.55
CA ASN A 85 -18.27 -0.17 -2.84
C ASN A 85 -17.47 -1.22 -2.06
N LEU A 86 -17.92 -1.50 -0.84
CA LEU A 86 -17.49 -2.63 -0.03
C LEU A 86 -18.00 -3.95 -0.66
N SER A 87 -17.36 -4.41 -1.73
CA SER A 87 -17.56 -5.77 -2.24
C SER A 87 -16.98 -6.78 -1.25
N GLY A 88 -17.45 -8.03 -1.30
CA GLY A 88 -17.12 -9.04 -0.28
C GLY A 88 -15.63 -9.16 0.04
N PHE A 89 -15.31 -9.38 1.29
CA PHE A 89 -13.93 -9.53 1.79
C PHE A 89 -13.20 -10.72 1.14
N GLU A 90 -13.92 -11.79 0.82
CA GLU A 90 -13.36 -12.95 0.10
C GLU A 90 -12.86 -12.57 -1.28
N ALA A 91 -13.64 -11.81 -2.04
CA ALA A 91 -13.22 -11.30 -3.35
C ALA A 91 -11.96 -10.40 -3.25
N PHE A 92 -11.85 -9.61 -2.18
CA PHE A 92 -10.64 -8.83 -1.90
C PHE A 92 -9.43 -9.72 -1.65
N LEU A 93 -9.56 -10.78 -0.85
CA LEU A 93 -8.45 -11.69 -0.59
C LEU A 93 -7.97 -12.41 -1.84
N GLU A 94 -8.90 -12.84 -2.69
CA GLU A 94 -8.58 -13.45 -3.99
C GLU A 94 -7.86 -12.46 -4.91
N GLU A 95 -8.39 -11.25 -5.03
CA GLU A 95 -7.78 -10.16 -5.80
C GLU A 95 -6.37 -9.84 -5.28
N PHE A 96 -6.21 -9.80 -3.96
CA PHE A 96 -4.93 -9.52 -3.31
C PHE A 96 -3.89 -10.61 -3.55
N GLN A 97 -4.29 -11.89 -3.48
CA GLN A 97 -3.40 -13.03 -3.70
C GLN A 97 -2.98 -13.22 -5.15
N GLN A 98 -3.87 -12.89 -6.09
CA GLN A 98 -3.66 -13.10 -7.52
C GLN A 98 -3.18 -11.84 -8.25
N ASN A 99 -3.05 -10.74 -7.53
CA ASN A 99 -2.83 -9.44 -8.17
C ASN A 99 -1.35 -9.24 -8.52
N GLN A 100 -1.05 -9.42 -9.82
CA GLN A 100 0.28 -9.10 -10.36
C GLN A 100 0.67 -7.65 -10.08
N GLN A 101 -0.31 -6.73 -10.03
CA GLN A 101 -0.06 -5.32 -9.70
C GLN A 101 0.58 -5.12 -8.32
N LEU A 102 0.30 -5.98 -7.34
CA LEU A 102 0.96 -5.90 -6.04
C LEU A 102 2.44 -6.24 -6.11
N ALA A 103 2.79 -7.30 -6.84
CA ALA A 103 4.19 -7.64 -7.05
C ALA A 103 4.92 -6.51 -7.78
N ASP A 104 4.27 -5.91 -8.78
CA ASP A 104 4.79 -4.77 -9.54
C ASP A 104 4.93 -3.53 -8.64
N ILE A 105 3.94 -3.24 -7.79
CA ILE A 105 3.98 -2.15 -6.81
C ILE A 105 5.15 -2.35 -5.85
N PHE A 106 5.31 -3.52 -5.27
CA PHE A 106 6.42 -3.79 -4.35
C PHE A 106 7.78 -3.68 -5.04
N SER A 107 7.89 -4.16 -6.27
CA SER A 107 9.11 -3.98 -7.09
C SER A 107 9.42 -2.50 -7.32
N CYS A 108 8.40 -1.66 -7.49
CA CYS A 108 8.54 -0.23 -7.73
C CYS A 108 8.85 0.59 -6.47
N MET A 109 8.52 0.09 -5.28
CA MET A 109 8.74 0.80 -4.02
C MET A 109 10.24 1.06 -3.73
N ASN A 110 11.14 0.33 -4.40
CA ASN A 110 12.58 0.55 -4.32
C ASN A 110 13.12 1.58 -5.32
N GLN A 111 12.24 2.25 -6.08
CA GLN A 111 12.64 3.11 -7.18
C GLN A 111 12.11 4.55 -7.03
N GLY A 112 12.87 5.49 -7.56
CA GLY A 112 12.46 6.88 -7.71
C GLY A 112 11.99 7.51 -6.40
N VAL A 113 10.85 8.17 -6.44
CA VAL A 113 10.30 8.92 -5.30
C VAL A 113 9.95 8.02 -4.11
N PHE A 114 9.60 6.75 -4.34
CA PHE A 114 9.30 5.84 -3.24
C PHE A 114 10.54 5.53 -2.40
N ALA A 115 11.68 5.29 -3.03
CA ALA A 115 12.94 5.08 -2.33
C ALA A 115 13.39 6.30 -1.50
N GLU A 116 12.98 7.51 -1.89
CA GLU A 116 13.28 8.74 -1.15
C GLU A 116 12.34 9.00 0.03
N VAL A 117 11.07 8.60 -0.10
CA VAL A 117 10.00 8.97 0.84
C VAL A 117 9.61 7.82 1.76
N TYR A 118 9.77 6.59 1.29
CA TYR A 118 9.37 5.39 2.01
C TYR A 118 10.57 4.47 2.26
N HIS A 119 10.87 4.24 3.53
CA HIS A 119 11.95 3.36 3.99
C HIS A 119 11.37 2.14 4.71
N GLY A 120 10.56 1.37 3.98
CA GLY A 120 10.01 0.11 4.49
C GLY A 120 10.90 -1.10 4.20
N PRO A 121 10.54 -2.30 4.71
CA PRO A 121 11.30 -3.53 4.52
C PRO A 121 11.50 -3.91 3.06
N PHE A 122 10.58 -3.55 2.17
CA PHE A 122 10.69 -3.79 0.73
C PHE A 122 11.69 -2.85 0.03
N CYS A 123 12.15 -1.81 0.70
CA CYS A 123 13.15 -0.86 0.20
C CYS A 123 14.60 -1.22 0.62
N LYS A 124 14.78 -2.39 1.16
CA LYS A 124 16.12 -2.86 1.57
C LYS A 124 16.73 -3.79 0.48
#